data_a16884abb8378e2e5b219f699b67b2a4
#
_entry.id   a16884abb8378e2e5b219f699b67b2a4
#
_cell.length_a   1.000
_cell.length_b   1.000
_cell.length_c   1.000
_cell.angle_alpha   90.00
_cell.angle_beta   90.00
_cell.angle_gamma   90.00
#
_symmetry.space_group_name_H-M   'P 1'
#
loop_
_entity.id
_entity.type
_entity.pdbx_description
1 polymer ?
#
loop_
_entity_poly.entity_id
_entity_poly.type
_entity_poly.pdbx_seq_one_letter_code
_entity_poly.pdbx_strand_id
1 'polypeptide(L)'
;CFHRRVASIIGRAADVSGAPVAVAAGLALHNLRRESGLDPGILTEHIVMGAVRDLDPLERELVEASNIEHLSTDDLVNRPDLVRAQIERLARVTDVIYVHIDMDVLDPREVPGHPLTVPNGPTSLELGGALTEMFKHPKVAALGIASTPANERDPDRLSLAAAYNLLKGALEGVRRRSGGR
;
A
#
# COMPACT_ATOMS: atom_id res chain seq x y z
N CYS A 1 10.73 18.93 18.82
CA CYS A 1 10.47 18.21 17.55
C CYS A 1 9.45 17.12 17.79
N PHE A 2 8.22 17.29 17.31
CA PHE A 2 7.20 16.23 17.34
C PHE A 2 7.54 15.23 16.26
N HIS A 3 8.15 14.12 16.62
CA HIS A 3 8.28 12.96 15.71
C HIS A 3 6.90 12.30 15.64
N ARG A 4 6.14 12.60 14.60
CA ARG A 4 4.90 11.88 14.32
C ARG A 4 5.26 10.43 14.00
N ARG A 5 4.68 9.48 14.72
CA ARG A 5 4.81 8.07 14.40
C ARG A 5 3.97 7.77 13.16
N VAL A 6 4.62 7.29 12.12
CA VAL A 6 3.99 6.98 10.83
C VAL A 6 3.93 5.46 10.68
N ALA A 7 2.80 4.95 10.23
CA ALA A 7 2.66 3.59 9.75
C ALA A 7 2.38 3.61 8.25
N SER A 8 2.71 2.54 7.56
CA SER A 8 2.48 2.42 6.13
C SER A 8 1.77 1.11 5.79
N ILE A 9 0.85 1.19 4.83
CA ILE A 9 0.25 0.04 4.18
C ILE A 9 0.66 0.12 2.72
N ILE A 10 1.32 -0.92 2.23
CA ILE A 10 1.92 -0.93 0.91
C ILE A 10 1.39 -2.13 0.15
N GLY A 11 0.71 -1.87 -0.97
CA GLY A 11 0.29 -2.89 -1.92
C GLY A 11 1.26 -2.95 -3.09
N ARG A 12 1.77 -4.15 -3.40
CA ARG A 12 2.76 -4.34 -4.45
C ARG A 12 2.83 -5.78 -4.94
N ALA A 13 3.23 -5.97 -6.21
CA ALA A 13 3.27 -7.28 -6.84
C ALA A 13 4.67 -7.88 -7.05
N ALA A 14 5.70 -7.14 -7.44
CA ALA A 14 6.98 -7.76 -7.82
C ALA A 14 8.19 -6.83 -7.81
N ASP A 15 9.35 -7.46 -7.66
CA ASP A 15 10.70 -7.12 -8.10
C ASP A 15 11.43 -5.96 -7.41
N VAL A 16 12.78 -5.95 -7.54
CA VAL A 16 13.87 -4.98 -7.20
C VAL A 16 13.49 -3.73 -6.40
N SER A 17 12.27 -3.43 -6.35
CA SER A 17 11.56 -2.37 -5.67
C SER A 17 11.01 -2.76 -4.29
N GLY A 18 11.33 -3.94 -3.69
CA GLY A 18 11.37 -4.15 -2.23
C GLY A 18 12.24 -3.09 -1.56
N ALA A 19 13.14 -2.49 -2.34
CA ALA A 19 13.95 -1.37 -1.94
C ALA A 19 13.17 -0.23 -1.25
N PRO A 20 12.03 0.32 -1.74
CA PRO A 20 11.32 1.38 -1.03
C PRO A 20 10.82 0.98 0.35
N VAL A 21 10.30 -0.24 0.52
CA VAL A 21 9.86 -0.75 1.83
C VAL A 21 11.06 -0.96 2.74
N ALA A 22 12.11 -1.59 2.22
CA ALA A 22 13.35 -1.82 2.96
C ALA A 22 14.04 -0.49 3.36
N VAL A 23 14.02 0.53 2.49
CA VAL A 23 14.52 1.88 2.81
C VAL A 23 13.67 2.52 3.90
N ALA A 24 12.35 2.50 3.76
CA ALA A 24 11.42 3.06 4.75
C ALA A 24 11.57 2.37 6.11
N ALA A 25 11.74 1.05 6.12
CA ALA A 25 11.98 0.26 7.33
C ALA A 25 13.41 0.40 7.90
N GLY A 26 14.31 1.10 7.20
CA GLY A 26 15.70 1.26 7.65
C GLY A 26 16.59 0.04 7.41
N LEU A 27 16.16 -0.92 6.59
CA LEU A 27 16.87 -2.16 6.30
C LEU A 27 17.85 -2.03 5.12
N ALA A 28 17.69 -1.01 4.28
CA ALA A 28 18.52 -0.78 3.11
C ALA A 28 18.81 0.71 2.87
N LEU A 29 19.83 1.01 2.04
CA LEU A 29 20.19 2.34 1.57
C LEU A 29 20.20 3.42 2.67
N HIS A 30 20.88 3.16 3.76
CA HIS A 30 20.91 4.02 4.96
C HIS A 30 21.25 5.49 4.68
N ASN A 31 22.13 5.77 3.70
CA ASN A 31 22.49 7.14 3.34
C ASN A 31 21.30 7.86 2.69
N LEU A 32 20.64 7.22 1.71
CA LEU A 32 19.45 7.78 1.08
C LEU A 32 18.35 8.07 2.11
N ARG A 33 18.12 7.15 3.04
CA ARG A 33 17.15 7.30 4.12
C ARG A 33 17.45 8.51 5.00
N ARG A 34 18.69 8.66 5.45
CA ARG A 34 19.12 9.81 6.27
C ARG A 34 18.97 11.14 5.53
N GLU A 35 19.42 11.19 4.27
CA GLU A 35 19.37 12.38 3.44
C GLU A 35 17.92 12.81 3.12
N SER A 36 16.99 11.84 3.03
CA SER A 36 15.55 12.13 2.86
C SER A 36 14.82 12.48 4.15
N GLY A 37 15.50 12.50 5.30
CA GLY A 37 14.89 12.85 6.58
C GLY A 37 14.09 11.72 7.25
N LEU A 38 14.20 10.49 6.75
CA LEU A 38 13.56 9.30 7.33
C LEU A 38 14.44 8.59 8.38
N ASP A 39 15.02 9.33 9.30
CA ASP A 39 15.85 8.78 10.36
C ASP A 39 15.27 9.10 11.74
N PRO A 40 14.88 8.10 12.55
CA PRO A 40 14.93 6.67 12.29
C PRO A 40 13.94 6.18 11.23
N GLY A 41 14.17 4.97 10.68
CA GLY A 41 13.21 4.29 9.78
C GLY A 41 11.89 3.94 10.48
N ILE A 42 10.90 3.56 9.70
CA ILE A 42 9.62 3.06 10.22
C ILE A 42 9.87 1.67 10.83
N LEU A 43 9.43 1.45 12.06
CA LEU A 43 9.51 0.13 12.68
C LEU A 43 8.74 -0.90 11.84
N THR A 44 9.31 -2.09 11.65
CA THR A 44 8.69 -3.14 10.81
C THR A 44 7.30 -3.54 11.33
N GLU A 45 7.08 -3.52 12.64
CA GLU A 45 5.76 -3.74 13.26
C GLU A 45 4.71 -2.66 12.93
N HIS A 46 5.14 -1.52 12.38
CA HIS A 46 4.27 -0.44 11.90
C HIS A 46 4.02 -0.52 10.39
N ILE A 47 4.42 -1.60 9.75
CA ILE A 47 4.22 -1.85 8.32
C ILE A 47 3.25 -3.01 8.13
N VAL A 48 2.33 -2.84 7.19
CA VAL A 48 1.48 -3.91 6.66
C VAL A 48 1.69 -3.97 5.16
N MET A 49 2.05 -5.13 4.66
CA MET A 49 2.12 -5.41 3.22
C MET A 49 0.82 -6.04 2.77
N GLY A 50 0.21 -5.48 1.71
CA GLY A 50 -1.06 -5.95 1.18
C GLY A 50 -0.94 -6.44 -0.26
N ALA A 51 -1.49 -7.63 -0.55
CA ALA A 51 -1.53 -8.25 -1.87
C ALA A 51 -0.16 -8.42 -2.55
N VAL A 52 0.92 -8.46 -1.77
CA VAL A 52 2.25 -8.78 -2.28
C VAL A 52 2.28 -10.26 -2.65
N ARG A 53 2.65 -10.56 -3.92
CA ARG A 53 2.55 -11.93 -4.46
C ARG A 53 3.86 -12.50 -4.95
N ASP A 54 4.79 -11.61 -5.34
CA ASP A 54 6.06 -12.01 -5.92
C ASP A 54 7.20 -11.36 -5.12
N LEU A 55 7.75 -12.14 -4.22
CA LEU A 55 8.95 -11.81 -3.46
C LEU A 55 10.06 -12.75 -3.91
N ASP A 56 11.24 -12.20 -4.19
CA ASP A 56 12.40 -13.05 -4.38
C ASP A 56 12.76 -13.80 -3.08
N PRO A 57 13.58 -14.85 -3.15
CA PRO A 57 13.91 -15.65 -1.96
C PRO A 57 14.51 -14.83 -0.82
N LEU A 58 15.38 -13.86 -1.11
CA LEU A 58 16.03 -13.03 -0.09
C LEU A 58 15.05 -12.00 0.50
N GLU A 59 14.18 -11.41 -0.32
CA GLU A 59 13.13 -10.52 0.16
C GLU A 59 12.15 -11.26 1.08
N ARG A 60 11.76 -12.48 0.69
CA ARG A 60 10.91 -13.34 1.52
C ARG A 60 11.52 -13.62 2.88
N GLU A 61 12.79 -14.02 2.92
CA GLU A 61 13.52 -14.26 4.17
C GLU A 61 13.54 -13.01 5.05
N LEU A 62 13.77 -11.82 4.48
CA LEU A 62 13.78 -10.56 5.22
C LEU A 62 12.39 -10.20 5.77
N VAL A 63 11.34 -10.40 4.99
CA VAL A 63 9.95 -10.16 5.43
C VAL A 63 9.58 -11.14 6.55
N GLU A 64 9.87 -12.42 6.39
CA GLU A 64 9.58 -13.47 7.38
C GLU A 64 10.38 -13.27 8.68
N ALA A 65 11.60 -12.73 8.60
CA ALA A 65 12.42 -12.41 9.77
C ALA A 65 12.01 -11.08 10.45
N SER A 66 11.13 -10.31 9.84
CA SER A 66 10.65 -9.02 10.36
C SER A 66 9.33 -9.17 11.12
N ASN A 67 8.85 -8.04 11.67
CA ASN A 67 7.51 -7.93 12.27
C ASN A 67 6.50 -7.29 11.30
N ILE A 68 6.75 -7.33 9.99
CA ILE A 68 5.82 -6.83 8.98
C ILE A 68 4.62 -7.77 8.90
N GLU A 69 3.44 -7.23 9.06
CA GLU A 69 2.19 -7.98 8.84
C GLU A 69 1.86 -8.07 7.36
N HIS A 70 1.27 -9.17 6.95
CA HIS A 70 0.91 -9.41 5.55
C HIS A 70 -0.57 -9.75 5.42
N LEU A 71 -1.27 -9.06 4.52
CA LEU A 71 -2.62 -9.39 4.07
C LEU A 71 -2.54 -9.91 2.62
N SER A 72 -3.06 -11.10 2.40
CA SER A 72 -3.18 -11.65 1.05
C SER A 72 -4.15 -10.83 0.19
N THR A 73 -4.20 -11.09 -1.12
CA THR A 73 -5.21 -10.50 -2.01
C THR A 73 -6.62 -10.82 -1.51
N ASP A 74 -6.86 -12.07 -1.09
CA ASP A 74 -8.17 -12.49 -0.57
C ASP A 74 -8.53 -11.77 0.74
N ASP A 75 -7.58 -11.62 1.65
CA ASP A 75 -7.79 -10.88 2.90
C ASP A 75 -8.19 -9.43 2.64
N LEU A 76 -7.53 -8.77 1.69
CA LEU A 76 -7.84 -7.38 1.35
C LEU A 76 -9.23 -7.21 0.73
N VAL A 77 -9.62 -8.15 -0.15
CA VAL A 77 -10.86 -8.05 -0.93
C VAL A 77 -12.05 -8.56 -0.13
N ASN A 78 -11.92 -9.72 0.52
CA ASN A 78 -13.04 -10.46 1.08
C ASN A 78 -13.14 -10.39 2.61
N ARG A 79 -12.12 -9.84 3.29
CA ARG A 79 -12.06 -9.79 4.75
C ARG A 79 -11.91 -8.35 5.28
N PRO A 80 -12.95 -7.50 5.12
CA PRO A 80 -12.91 -6.12 5.63
C PRO A 80 -12.73 -6.05 7.15
N ASP A 81 -13.04 -7.12 7.88
CA ASP A 81 -12.76 -7.28 9.31
C ASP A 81 -11.25 -7.30 9.58
N LEU A 82 -10.46 -8.04 8.79
CA LEU A 82 -9.00 -8.08 8.91
C LEU A 82 -8.37 -6.73 8.54
N VAL A 83 -8.85 -6.10 7.47
CA VAL A 83 -8.40 -4.75 7.08
C VAL A 83 -8.60 -3.78 8.24
N ARG A 84 -9.80 -3.74 8.84
CA ARG A 84 -10.08 -2.89 10.00
C ARG A 84 -9.19 -3.22 11.19
N ALA A 85 -9.00 -4.52 11.48
CA ALA A 85 -8.14 -4.95 12.60
C ALA A 85 -6.71 -4.44 12.46
N GLN A 86 -6.14 -4.47 11.25
CA GLN A 86 -4.80 -3.93 11.00
C GLN A 86 -4.75 -2.40 11.12
N ILE A 87 -5.75 -1.69 10.61
CA ILE A 87 -5.85 -0.23 10.79
C ILE A 87 -5.93 0.12 12.27
N GLU A 88 -6.77 -0.54 13.05
CA GLU A 88 -6.90 -0.32 14.49
C GLU A 88 -5.61 -0.65 15.25
N ARG A 89 -4.91 -1.73 14.85
CA ARG A 89 -3.60 -2.08 15.42
C ARG A 89 -2.59 -0.95 15.22
N LEU A 90 -2.43 -0.48 13.97
CA LEU A 90 -1.53 0.62 13.63
C LEU A 90 -1.94 1.93 14.33
N ALA A 91 -3.23 2.23 14.36
CA ALA A 91 -3.75 3.46 14.95
C ALA A 91 -3.52 3.57 16.46
N ARG A 92 -3.35 2.46 17.17
CA ARG A 92 -2.99 2.49 18.60
C ARG A 92 -1.57 2.97 18.86
N VAL A 93 -0.65 2.75 17.92
CA VAL A 93 0.78 2.98 18.12
C VAL A 93 1.37 4.10 17.25
N THR A 94 0.59 4.63 16.31
CA THR A 94 1.02 5.70 15.38
C THR A 94 0.08 6.89 15.41
N ASP A 95 0.56 8.04 14.95
CA ASP A 95 -0.24 9.27 14.85
C ASP A 95 -0.91 9.40 13.49
N VAL A 96 -0.27 8.85 12.44
CA VAL A 96 -0.70 8.94 11.05
C VAL A 96 -0.43 7.59 10.38
N ILE A 97 -1.37 7.16 9.53
CA ILE A 97 -1.22 6.02 8.64
C ILE A 97 -1.19 6.54 7.20
N TYR A 98 -0.13 6.20 6.50
CA TYR A 98 0.04 6.45 5.07
C TYR A 98 -0.26 5.17 4.30
N VAL A 99 -1.10 5.25 3.28
CA VAL A 99 -1.37 4.15 2.36
C VAL A 99 -0.61 4.40 1.07
N HIS A 100 0.19 3.44 0.65
CA HIS A 100 0.92 3.47 -0.60
C HIS A 100 0.41 2.36 -1.51
N ILE A 101 0.09 2.71 -2.74
CA ILE A 101 -0.31 1.77 -3.79
C ILE A 101 0.71 1.86 -4.92
N ASP A 102 1.36 0.77 -5.22
CA ASP A 102 2.04 0.57 -6.49
C ASP A 102 1.05 -0.07 -7.47
N MET A 103 0.90 0.50 -8.66
CA MET A 103 -0.15 0.08 -9.60
C MET A 103 0.03 -1.34 -10.12
N ASP A 104 1.24 -1.92 -10.01
CA ASP A 104 1.50 -3.32 -10.36
C ASP A 104 0.82 -4.33 -9.41
N VAL A 105 0.31 -3.86 -8.27
CA VAL A 105 -0.50 -4.69 -7.37
C VAL A 105 -1.81 -5.17 -8.01
N LEU A 106 -2.31 -4.44 -9.01
CA LEU A 106 -3.57 -4.73 -9.67
C LEU A 106 -3.49 -5.93 -10.62
N ASP A 107 -4.66 -6.40 -11.04
CA ASP A 107 -4.79 -7.35 -12.13
C ASP A 107 -4.12 -6.78 -13.39
N PRO A 108 -3.25 -7.54 -14.08
CA PRO A 108 -2.57 -7.09 -15.29
C PRO A 108 -3.48 -6.51 -16.37
N ARG A 109 -4.73 -6.96 -16.43
CA ARG A 109 -5.72 -6.47 -17.40
C ARG A 109 -6.13 -5.01 -17.19
N GLU A 110 -5.95 -4.49 -15.98
CA GLU A 110 -6.27 -3.10 -15.66
C GLU A 110 -5.07 -2.15 -15.79
N VAL A 111 -3.88 -2.71 -15.93
CA VAL A 111 -2.62 -1.94 -16.08
C VAL A 111 -1.76 -2.49 -17.23
N PRO A 112 -2.29 -2.59 -18.45
CA PRO A 112 -1.64 -3.29 -19.56
C PRO A 112 -0.30 -2.67 -19.99
N GLY A 113 -0.08 -1.41 -19.67
CA GLY A 113 1.19 -0.71 -19.93
C GLY A 113 2.27 -0.94 -18.89
N HIS A 114 1.96 -1.59 -17.78
CA HIS A 114 2.93 -1.81 -16.70
C HIS A 114 3.83 -3.02 -16.99
N PRO A 115 5.17 -2.89 -16.88
CA PRO A 115 6.10 -3.96 -17.24
C PRO A 115 6.21 -5.08 -16.19
N LEU A 116 5.81 -4.83 -14.95
CA LEU A 116 6.09 -5.68 -13.78
C LEU A 116 4.81 -6.26 -13.13
N THR A 117 3.75 -6.44 -13.91
CA THR A 117 2.50 -6.99 -13.37
C THR A 117 2.59 -8.49 -13.09
N VAL A 118 1.94 -8.93 -12.02
CA VAL A 118 1.86 -10.33 -11.60
C VAL A 118 0.39 -10.77 -11.57
N PRO A 119 0.07 -11.98 -12.07
CA PRO A 119 -1.31 -12.51 -12.06
C PRO A 119 -1.93 -12.56 -10.66
N ASN A 120 -3.26 -12.66 -10.62
CA ASN A 120 -4.06 -12.81 -9.40
C ASN A 120 -4.03 -11.58 -8.47
N GLY A 121 -3.80 -10.38 -9.02
CA GLY A 121 -4.03 -9.13 -8.32
C GLY A 121 -5.51 -8.81 -8.16
N PRO A 122 -5.86 -7.94 -7.22
CA PRO A 122 -7.21 -7.42 -7.13
C PRO A 122 -7.53 -6.54 -8.34
N THR A 123 -8.79 -6.42 -8.70
CA THR A 123 -9.24 -5.34 -9.57
C THR A 123 -9.17 -3.99 -8.84
N SER A 124 -9.13 -2.90 -9.58
CA SER A 124 -9.14 -1.55 -9.00
C SER A 124 -10.42 -1.25 -8.21
N LEU A 125 -11.54 -1.86 -8.58
CA LEU A 125 -12.79 -1.75 -7.83
C LEU A 125 -12.74 -2.50 -6.50
N GLU A 126 -12.21 -3.72 -6.49
CA GLU A 126 -12.03 -4.51 -5.27
C GLU A 126 -11.07 -3.81 -4.29
N LEU A 127 -9.91 -3.39 -4.78
CA LEU A 127 -8.94 -2.66 -3.96
C LEU A 127 -9.50 -1.30 -3.52
N GLY A 128 -10.30 -0.62 -4.37
CA GLY A 128 -11.04 0.58 -4.02
C GLY A 128 -12.02 0.35 -2.86
N GLY A 129 -12.66 -0.82 -2.80
CA GLY A 129 -13.48 -1.25 -1.67
C GLY A 129 -12.67 -1.37 -0.38
N ALA A 130 -11.50 -2.00 -0.43
CA ALA A 130 -10.58 -2.07 0.71
C ALA A 130 -10.10 -0.69 1.17
N LEU A 131 -9.77 0.20 0.23
CA LEU A 131 -9.42 1.59 0.53
C LEU A 131 -10.59 2.33 1.20
N THR A 132 -11.83 2.06 0.80
CA THR A 132 -13.00 2.62 1.48
C THR A 132 -13.01 2.21 2.95
N GLU A 133 -12.76 0.95 3.28
CA GLU A 133 -12.67 0.50 4.67
C GLU A 133 -11.53 1.17 5.43
N MET A 134 -10.33 1.24 4.83
CA MET A 134 -9.15 1.87 5.45
C MET A 134 -9.41 3.35 5.78
N PHE A 135 -9.92 4.10 4.80
CA PHE A 135 -10.10 5.55 4.90
C PHE A 135 -11.29 5.98 5.77
N LYS A 136 -12.09 5.05 6.30
CA LYS A 136 -13.04 5.35 7.38
C LYS A 136 -12.34 5.76 8.67
N HIS A 137 -11.12 5.27 8.93
CA HIS A 137 -10.38 5.61 10.13
C HIS A 137 -9.68 6.98 9.98
N PRO A 138 -9.84 7.92 10.95
CA PRO A 138 -9.32 9.29 10.81
C PRO A 138 -7.80 9.40 10.75
N LYS A 139 -7.06 8.44 11.31
CA LYS A 139 -5.59 8.42 11.24
C LYS A 139 -5.05 7.98 9.88
N VAL A 140 -5.87 7.36 9.01
CA VAL A 140 -5.51 7.11 7.61
C VAL A 140 -5.67 8.43 6.86
N ALA A 141 -4.57 9.16 6.71
CA ALA A 141 -4.60 10.58 6.35
C ALA A 141 -3.87 10.89 5.03
N ALA A 142 -3.17 9.94 4.44
CA ALA A 142 -2.47 10.14 3.18
C ALA A 142 -2.54 8.90 2.30
N LEU A 143 -2.63 9.12 0.97
CA LEU A 143 -2.59 8.12 -0.07
C LEU A 143 -1.54 8.53 -1.11
N GLY A 144 -0.66 7.61 -1.47
CA GLY A 144 0.21 7.70 -2.62
C GLY A 144 -0.14 6.62 -3.63
N ILE A 145 -0.20 6.97 -4.90
CA ILE A 145 -0.34 6.04 -6.02
C ILE A 145 0.89 6.23 -6.90
N ALA A 146 1.66 5.17 -7.07
CA ALA A 146 2.89 5.17 -7.84
C ALA A 146 2.78 4.23 -9.04
N SER A 147 3.74 4.35 -9.96
CA SER A 147 3.91 3.45 -11.12
C SER A 147 2.69 3.40 -12.05
N THR A 148 1.93 4.50 -12.15
CA THR A 148 0.82 4.59 -13.09
C THR A 148 1.36 4.68 -14.51
N PRO A 149 1.17 3.67 -15.37
CA PRO A 149 1.67 3.74 -16.73
C PRO A 149 0.94 4.80 -17.53
N ALA A 150 1.69 5.51 -18.38
CA ALA A 150 1.18 6.49 -19.33
C ALA A 150 1.93 6.33 -20.64
N ASN A 151 1.68 5.22 -21.35
CA ASN A 151 2.43 4.86 -22.54
C ASN A 151 1.52 4.24 -23.62
N GLU A 152 2.12 3.97 -24.77
CA GLU A 152 1.43 3.45 -25.96
C GLU A 152 0.82 2.03 -25.77
N ARG A 153 1.22 1.30 -24.72
CA ARG A 153 0.68 -0.03 -24.40
C ARG A 153 -0.67 0.04 -23.66
N ASP A 154 -1.08 1.26 -23.27
CA ASP A 154 -2.38 1.52 -22.64
C ASP A 154 -3.16 2.60 -23.43
N PRO A 155 -3.52 2.33 -24.69
CA PRO A 155 -4.21 3.29 -25.56
C PRO A 155 -5.59 3.66 -25.02
N ASP A 156 -6.26 2.74 -24.33
CA ASP A 156 -7.59 2.94 -23.75
C ASP A 156 -7.55 3.59 -22.36
N ARG A 157 -6.35 3.90 -21.87
CA ARG A 157 -6.12 4.53 -20.55
C ARG A 157 -6.72 3.75 -19.38
N LEU A 158 -6.68 2.43 -19.45
CA LEU A 158 -7.21 1.56 -18.39
C LEU A 158 -6.50 1.80 -17.06
N SER A 159 -5.18 2.02 -17.08
CA SER A 159 -4.41 2.33 -15.87
C SER A 159 -4.87 3.64 -15.21
N LEU A 160 -5.25 4.65 -16.00
CA LEU A 160 -5.80 5.89 -15.46
C LEU A 160 -7.19 5.67 -14.86
N ALA A 161 -8.03 4.88 -15.51
CA ALA A 161 -9.34 4.51 -14.98
C ALA A 161 -9.21 3.71 -13.67
N ALA A 162 -8.25 2.78 -13.62
CA ALA A 162 -7.92 2.03 -12.41
C ALA A 162 -7.48 2.96 -11.26
N ALA A 163 -6.55 3.89 -11.51
CA ALA A 163 -6.13 4.88 -10.52
C ALA A 163 -7.30 5.74 -10.02
N TYR A 164 -8.22 6.11 -10.92
CA TYR A 164 -9.43 6.85 -10.54
C TYR A 164 -10.35 6.03 -9.61
N ASN A 165 -10.52 4.72 -9.86
CA ASN A 165 -11.31 3.85 -8.99
C ASN A 165 -10.70 3.77 -7.58
N LEU A 166 -9.38 3.69 -7.47
CA LEU A 166 -8.67 3.70 -6.18
C LEU A 166 -8.90 5.01 -5.43
N LEU A 167 -8.73 6.16 -6.09
CA LEU A 167 -9.00 7.48 -5.50
C LEU A 167 -10.43 7.61 -5.04
N LYS A 168 -11.39 7.18 -5.86
CA LYS A 168 -12.82 7.19 -5.53
C LYS A 168 -13.11 6.36 -4.28
N GLY A 169 -12.51 5.18 -4.17
CA GLY A 169 -12.63 4.33 -2.98
C GLY A 169 -12.14 5.03 -1.70
N ALA A 170 -10.95 5.62 -1.75
CA ALA A 170 -10.39 6.36 -0.62
C ALA A 170 -11.28 7.56 -0.21
N LEU A 171 -11.72 8.37 -1.18
CA LEU A 171 -12.61 9.51 -0.93
C LEU A 171 -13.96 9.09 -0.35
N GLU A 172 -14.51 7.97 -0.79
CA GLU A 172 -15.75 7.42 -0.21
C GLU A 172 -15.55 7.04 1.25
N GLY A 173 -14.40 6.45 1.62
CA GLY A 173 -14.05 6.18 3.01
C GLY A 173 -14.00 7.46 3.85
N VAL A 174 -13.35 8.51 3.34
CA VAL A 174 -13.30 9.83 3.99
C VAL A 174 -14.71 10.40 4.17
N ARG A 175 -15.55 10.33 3.15
CA ARG A 175 -16.94 10.81 3.20
C ARG A 175 -17.75 10.11 4.30
N ARG A 176 -17.58 8.79 4.42
CA ARG A 176 -18.31 7.99 5.42
C ARG A 176 -17.92 8.31 6.86
N ARG A 177 -16.66 8.64 7.13
CA ARG A 177 -16.25 9.10 8.48
C ARG A 177 -16.82 10.47 8.84
N SER A 178 -17.04 11.34 7.84
CA SER A 178 -17.55 12.70 8.06
C SER A 178 -19.07 12.75 8.19
N GLY A 179 -19.80 11.79 7.63
CA GLY A 179 -21.26 11.72 7.67
C GLY A 179 -21.86 11.13 8.96
N GLY A 180 -21.04 10.74 9.90
CA GLY A 180 -21.44 10.20 11.20
C GLY A 180 -21.49 11.22 12.35
N ARG A 181 -21.50 12.52 12.03
CA ARG A 181 -21.65 13.60 13.02
C ARG A 181 -23.04 14.16 12.98
#